data_e6a2d6b742b73e662b039853f2e5ab9b
#
_entry.id   e6a2d6b742b73e662b039853f2e5ab9b
#
_cell.length_a   1.000
_cell.length_b   1.000
_cell.length_c   1.000
_cell.angle_alpha   90.00
_cell.angle_beta   90.00
_cell.angle_gamma   90.00
#
_symmetry.space_group_name_H-M   'P 1'
#
loop_
_entity.id
_entity.type
_entity.pdbx_description
1 polymer ?
#
loop_
_entity_poly.entity_id
_entity_poly.type
_entity_poly.pdbx_seq_one_letter_code
_entity_poly.pdbx_strand_id
1 'polypeptide(L)'
;MTLDVDAVRAFVTVADLRSFTRAAEALGSTQGAISVKLKRLEDRIGERLIERTPRLVRLSARGAVFLEPARELLAAHNRAVASLTAVRRHFRLGIATHVGGAEVPTLLARLSAHDPALTIEVRLDDTRDLLAAFDRGDLDAAIVRRGDDRRDGEVLAPEHFGWYATPDFVYRAGEPLRLAASSPSCSIRDVVTGALDSVGIPWTQVFLGCGSFAVAEAVSAGLAAGAFSSRLVPPGTIEVSRKFGLPPLPASEIVLLSALSDAQSRDALRTLAMAFREHRPSPAANGAKPRFRNSQMVDSSV
;
A
#
# COMPACT_ATOMS: atom_id res chain seq x y z
N MET A 1 -15.57 2.00 -34.13
CA MET A 1 -15.53 3.21 -33.26
C MET A 1 -14.09 3.43 -32.83
N THR A 2 -13.52 4.63 -32.98
CA THR A 2 -12.15 4.95 -32.58
C THR A 2 -12.21 5.87 -31.36
N LEU A 3 -11.50 5.51 -30.29
CA LEU A 3 -11.42 6.33 -29.07
C LEU A 3 -10.20 7.28 -29.14
N ASP A 4 -10.39 8.51 -28.67
CA ASP A 4 -9.30 9.46 -28.47
C ASP A 4 -8.58 9.15 -27.15
N VAL A 5 -7.28 8.85 -27.23
CA VAL A 5 -6.47 8.46 -26.08
C VAL A 5 -6.42 9.58 -25.04
N ASP A 6 -6.37 10.84 -25.44
CA ASP A 6 -6.36 11.98 -24.52
C ASP A 6 -7.71 12.13 -23.78
N ALA A 7 -8.81 11.82 -24.46
CA ALA A 7 -10.13 11.84 -23.84
C ALA A 7 -10.30 10.66 -22.86
N VAL A 8 -9.76 9.47 -23.20
CA VAL A 8 -9.71 8.34 -22.27
C VAL A 8 -8.84 8.66 -21.04
N ARG A 9 -7.69 9.30 -21.25
CA ARG A 9 -6.81 9.77 -20.14
C ARG A 9 -7.53 10.77 -19.24
N ALA A 10 -8.26 11.73 -19.81
CA ALA A 10 -9.06 12.68 -19.04
C ALA A 10 -10.13 11.96 -18.21
N PHE A 11 -10.83 10.98 -18.77
CA PHE A 11 -11.82 10.16 -18.06
C PHE A 11 -11.21 9.43 -16.85
N VAL A 12 -10.13 8.67 -17.08
CA VAL A 12 -9.45 7.92 -16.01
C VAL A 12 -8.98 8.87 -14.91
N THR A 13 -8.34 9.98 -15.25
CA THR A 13 -7.85 10.96 -14.26
C THR A 13 -8.97 11.61 -13.45
N VAL A 14 -10.12 11.94 -14.08
CA VAL A 14 -11.30 12.45 -13.37
C VAL A 14 -11.90 11.40 -12.45
N ALA A 15 -12.00 10.16 -12.90
CA ALA A 15 -12.50 9.04 -12.09
C ALA A 15 -11.66 8.84 -10.83
N ASP A 16 -10.35 8.87 -10.98
CA ASP A 16 -9.38 8.63 -9.94
C ASP A 16 -9.34 9.76 -8.90
N LEU A 17 -9.29 10.99 -9.36
CA LEU A 17 -9.21 12.17 -8.50
C LEU A 17 -10.57 12.65 -7.99
N ARG A 18 -11.67 12.13 -8.55
CA ARG A 18 -13.05 12.54 -8.26
C ARG A 18 -13.25 14.06 -8.31
N SER A 19 -12.50 14.72 -9.19
CA SER A 19 -12.47 16.18 -9.32
C SER A 19 -11.98 16.60 -10.70
N PHE A 20 -12.77 17.40 -11.40
CA PHE A 20 -12.37 17.98 -12.69
C PHE A 20 -11.24 19.00 -12.55
N THR A 21 -11.23 19.78 -11.48
CA THR A 21 -10.18 20.78 -11.23
C THR A 21 -8.84 20.09 -10.97
N ARG A 22 -8.81 19.13 -10.06
CA ARG A 22 -7.59 18.35 -9.77
C ARG A 22 -7.11 17.55 -10.98
N ALA A 23 -8.04 17.02 -11.79
CA ALA A 23 -7.69 16.33 -13.03
C ALA A 23 -7.07 17.30 -14.07
N ALA A 24 -7.58 18.52 -14.15
CA ALA A 24 -7.02 19.56 -15.02
C ALA A 24 -5.61 19.96 -14.59
N GLU A 25 -5.40 20.23 -13.33
CA GLU A 25 -4.07 20.49 -12.75
C GLU A 25 -3.11 19.34 -13.04
N ALA A 26 -3.59 18.14 -12.81
CA ALA A 26 -2.83 16.91 -13.02
C ALA A 26 -2.40 16.70 -14.48
N LEU A 27 -3.21 17.10 -15.43
CA LEU A 27 -2.96 16.95 -16.88
C LEU A 27 -2.39 18.22 -17.53
N GLY A 28 -2.01 19.24 -16.74
CA GLY A 28 -1.50 20.51 -17.25
C GLY A 28 -2.50 21.21 -18.19
N SER A 29 -3.80 21.14 -17.88
CA SER A 29 -4.91 21.58 -18.72
C SER A 29 -5.87 22.49 -17.93
N THR A 30 -6.94 22.95 -18.57
CA THR A 30 -8.03 23.68 -17.89
C THR A 30 -9.21 22.75 -17.59
N GLN A 31 -9.96 23.06 -16.53
CA GLN A 31 -11.16 22.30 -16.16
C GLN A 31 -12.19 22.25 -17.32
N GLY A 32 -12.31 23.34 -18.08
CA GLY A 32 -13.17 23.39 -19.27
C GLY A 32 -12.72 22.43 -20.36
N ALA A 33 -11.40 22.37 -20.64
CA ALA A 33 -10.83 21.46 -21.63
C ALA A 33 -11.06 19.98 -21.25
N ILE A 34 -10.85 19.62 -19.97
CA ILE A 34 -11.13 18.27 -19.46
C ILE A 34 -12.62 17.93 -19.62
N SER A 35 -13.52 18.86 -19.28
CA SER A 35 -14.98 18.64 -19.44
C SER A 35 -15.37 18.42 -20.91
N VAL A 36 -14.76 19.15 -21.85
CA VAL A 36 -15.01 18.97 -23.29
C VAL A 36 -14.48 17.64 -23.79
N LYS A 37 -13.25 17.24 -23.37
CA LYS A 37 -12.68 15.92 -23.74
C LYS A 37 -13.56 14.79 -23.23
N LEU A 38 -13.98 14.85 -21.98
CA LEU A 38 -14.84 13.81 -21.38
C LEU A 38 -16.21 13.77 -22.11
N LYS A 39 -16.84 14.90 -22.36
CA LYS A 39 -18.11 14.93 -23.10
C LYS A 39 -17.98 14.32 -24.48
N ARG A 40 -16.93 14.62 -25.24
CA ARG A 40 -16.68 14.00 -26.56
C ARG A 40 -16.51 12.49 -26.46
N LEU A 41 -15.89 11.97 -25.41
CA LEU A 41 -15.76 10.54 -25.15
C LEU A 41 -17.13 9.91 -24.89
N GLU A 42 -17.93 10.50 -24.00
CA GLU A 42 -19.29 10.07 -23.68
C GLU A 42 -20.22 10.11 -24.89
N ASP A 43 -20.18 11.20 -25.66
CA ASP A 43 -20.96 11.34 -26.91
C ASP A 43 -20.59 10.26 -27.94
N ARG A 44 -19.31 9.89 -28.01
CA ARG A 44 -18.82 8.84 -28.93
C ARG A 44 -19.19 7.44 -28.49
N ILE A 45 -19.20 7.18 -27.18
CA ILE A 45 -19.61 5.89 -26.60
C ILE A 45 -21.15 5.77 -26.55
N GLY A 46 -21.84 6.90 -26.52
CA GLY A 46 -23.30 6.95 -26.40
C GLY A 46 -23.80 6.79 -24.95
N GLU A 47 -22.89 6.82 -23.97
CA GLU A 47 -23.21 6.57 -22.56
C GLU A 47 -22.48 7.57 -21.67
N ARG A 48 -23.10 7.95 -20.56
CA ARG A 48 -22.41 8.73 -19.54
C ARG A 48 -21.50 7.86 -18.70
N LEU A 49 -20.27 8.31 -18.51
CA LEU A 49 -19.24 7.62 -17.71
C LEU A 49 -19.06 8.27 -16.33
N ILE A 50 -19.28 9.58 -16.25
CA ILE A 50 -19.18 10.34 -15.00
C ILE A 50 -20.51 10.99 -14.67
N GLU A 51 -20.99 10.76 -13.45
CA GLU A 51 -22.09 11.49 -12.85
C GLU A 51 -21.52 12.67 -12.06
N ARG A 52 -22.03 13.88 -12.33
CA ARG A 52 -21.63 15.09 -11.64
C ARG A 52 -22.83 15.83 -11.05
N THR A 53 -22.70 16.21 -9.81
CA THR A 53 -23.53 17.20 -9.14
C THR A 53 -22.61 18.34 -8.67
N PRO A 54 -23.13 19.51 -8.24
CA PRO A 54 -22.28 20.58 -7.71
C PRO A 54 -21.38 20.19 -6.53
N ARG A 55 -21.67 19.05 -5.88
CA ARG A 55 -20.93 18.59 -4.69
C ARG A 55 -20.25 17.24 -4.86
N LEU A 56 -20.48 16.53 -5.96
CA LEU A 56 -20.00 15.14 -6.09
C LEU A 56 -19.67 14.83 -7.55
N VAL A 57 -18.50 14.24 -7.75
CA VAL A 57 -18.05 13.60 -9.00
C VAL A 57 -17.84 12.11 -8.73
N ARG A 58 -18.58 11.25 -9.41
CA ARG A 58 -18.48 9.79 -9.28
C ARG A 58 -18.65 9.09 -10.62
N LEU A 59 -18.19 7.86 -10.69
CA LEU A 59 -18.45 7.00 -11.84
C LEU A 59 -19.96 6.69 -11.95
N SER A 60 -20.45 6.68 -13.18
CA SER A 60 -21.72 6.02 -13.50
C SER A 60 -21.54 4.49 -13.46
N ALA A 61 -22.63 3.73 -13.54
CA ALA A 61 -22.54 2.26 -13.67
C ALA A 61 -21.74 1.86 -14.94
N ARG A 62 -21.92 2.56 -16.05
CA ARG A 62 -21.14 2.35 -17.28
C ARG A 62 -19.69 2.80 -17.15
N GLY A 63 -19.44 3.90 -16.43
CA GLY A 63 -18.09 4.35 -16.13
C GLY A 63 -17.31 3.36 -15.28
N ALA A 64 -17.96 2.73 -14.30
CA ALA A 64 -17.33 1.70 -13.47
C ALA A 64 -16.90 0.47 -14.30
N VAL A 65 -17.73 0.03 -15.25
CA VAL A 65 -17.40 -1.07 -16.17
C VAL A 65 -16.29 -0.66 -17.15
N PHE A 66 -16.30 0.58 -17.65
CA PHE A 66 -15.33 1.06 -18.63
C PHE A 66 -13.96 1.40 -18.04
N LEU A 67 -13.85 1.61 -16.71
CA LEU A 67 -12.63 2.12 -16.09
C LEU A 67 -11.41 1.20 -16.30
N GLU A 68 -11.53 -0.10 -16.04
CA GLU A 68 -10.41 -1.02 -16.23
C GLU A 68 -10.03 -1.19 -17.71
N PRO A 69 -10.95 -1.41 -18.66
CA PRO A 69 -10.62 -1.38 -20.09
C PRO A 69 -9.96 -0.06 -20.56
N ALA A 70 -10.37 1.08 -20.00
CA ALA A 70 -9.76 2.37 -20.30
C ALA A 70 -8.29 2.45 -19.79
N ARG A 71 -8.01 1.91 -18.60
CA ARG A 71 -6.65 1.80 -18.06
C ARG A 71 -5.78 0.88 -18.92
N GLU A 72 -6.30 -0.27 -19.35
CA GLU A 72 -5.60 -1.20 -20.25
C GLU A 72 -5.25 -0.55 -21.59
N LEU A 73 -6.17 0.21 -22.18
CA LEU A 73 -5.92 0.96 -23.41
C LEU A 73 -4.79 1.97 -23.23
N LEU A 74 -4.80 2.74 -22.15
CA LEU A 74 -3.74 3.71 -21.84
C LEU A 74 -2.39 3.02 -21.63
N ALA A 75 -2.37 1.89 -20.94
CA ALA A 75 -1.18 1.09 -20.75
C ALA A 75 -0.62 0.58 -22.09
N ALA A 76 -1.49 0.08 -22.99
CA ALA A 76 -1.09 -0.37 -24.33
C ALA A 76 -0.54 0.78 -25.16
N HIS A 77 -1.17 1.96 -25.12
CA HIS A 77 -0.69 3.17 -25.80
C HIS A 77 0.69 3.57 -25.30
N ASN A 78 0.87 3.64 -23.98
CA ASN A 78 2.16 4.00 -23.37
C ASN A 78 3.25 2.98 -23.73
N ARG A 79 2.93 1.67 -23.78
CA ARG A 79 3.87 0.64 -24.27
C ARG A 79 4.32 0.89 -25.69
N ALA A 80 3.37 1.21 -26.58
CA ALA A 80 3.67 1.46 -27.98
C ALA A 80 4.56 2.71 -28.16
N VAL A 81 4.33 3.76 -27.40
CA VAL A 81 5.17 4.96 -27.42
C VAL A 81 6.55 4.67 -26.82
N ALA A 82 6.60 3.98 -25.69
CA ALA A 82 7.86 3.63 -25.01
C ALA A 82 8.78 2.74 -25.88
N SER A 83 8.20 1.88 -26.75
CA SER A 83 8.98 1.03 -27.65
C SER A 83 9.79 1.83 -28.69
N LEU A 84 9.44 3.08 -28.93
CA LEU A 84 10.15 3.97 -29.86
C LEU A 84 11.30 4.73 -29.17
N THR A 85 11.28 4.81 -27.85
CA THR A 85 12.28 5.52 -27.06
C THR A 85 13.06 4.52 -26.20
N ALA A 86 14.22 4.05 -26.70
CA ALA A 86 15.02 2.99 -26.07
C ALA A 86 15.75 3.41 -24.77
N VAL A 87 15.32 4.41 -24.06
CA VAL A 87 15.89 4.82 -22.78
C VAL A 87 15.20 4.06 -21.65
N ARG A 88 15.82 3.00 -21.15
CA ARG A 88 15.39 2.33 -19.92
C ARG A 88 15.49 3.35 -18.77
N ARG A 89 14.37 3.63 -18.16
CA ARG A 89 14.29 4.50 -16.99
C ARG A 89 14.29 3.62 -15.74
N HIS A 90 15.06 4.02 -14.74
CA HIS A 90 15.03 3.39 -13.43
C HIS A 90 14.08 4.17 -12.52
N PHE A 91 13.31 3.46 -11.75
CA PHE A 91 12.45 4.00 -10.69
C PHE A 91 12.74 3.24 -9.40
N ARG A 92 13.40 3.92 -8.48
CA ARG A 92 13.85 3.37 -7.20
C ARG A 92 12.83 3.71 -6.13
N LEU A 93 12.06 2.71 -5.72
CA LEU A 93 10.97 2.83 -4.76
C LEU A 93 11.34 2.19 -3.43
N GLY A 94 11.36 2.98 -2.36
CA GLY A 94 11.43 2.48 -0.99
C GLY A 94 10.04 2.16 -0.46
N ILE A 95 9.86 1.02 0.20
CA ILE A 95 8.62 0.67 0.90
C ILE A 95 8.98 0.20 2.30
N ALA A 96 8.42 0.84 3.33
CA ALA A 96 8.68 0.42 4.70
C ALA A 96 8.12 -0.98 4.97
N THR A 97 8.88 -1.82 5.65
CA THR A 97 8.57 -3.24 5.85
C THR A 97 7.24 -3.48 6.55
N HIS A 98 6.79 -2.56 7.39
CA HIS A 98 5.49 -2.63 8.09
C HIS A 98 4.33 -2.10 7.23
N VAL A 99 4.63 -1.47 6.10
CA VAL A 99 3.63 -0.95 5.14
C VAL A 99 3.43 -1.93 3.98
N GLY A 100 4.48 -2.66 3.60
CA GLY A 100 4.46 -3.60 2.47
C GLY A 100 3.57 -4.82 2.75
N GLY A 101 2.38 -4.84 2.20
CA GLY A 101 1.39 -5.89 2.33
C GLY A 101 0.89 -6.42 0.99
N ALA A 102 -0.34 -6.92 0.97
CA ALA A 102 -0.99 -7.51 -0.20
C ALA A 102 -1.20 -6.50 -1.35
N GLU A 103 -1.07 -5.20 -1.09
CA GLU A 103 -1.13 -4.13 -2.09
C GLU A 103 0.10 -4.06 -3.00
N VAL A 104 1.28 -4.48 -2.52
CA VAL A 104 2.55 -4.33 -3.27
C VAL A 104 2.52 -5.01 -4.64
N PRO A 105 2.05 -6.26 -4.81
CA PRO A 105 1.94 -6.88 -6.13
C PRO A 105 1.06 -6.08 -7.10
N THR A 106 -0.09 -5.59 -6.64
CA THR A 106 -1.01 -4.78 -7.46
C THR A 106 -0.36 -3.46 -7.86
N LEU A 107 0.35 -2.82 -6.95
CA LEU A 107 1.08 -1.59 -7.16
C LEU A 107 2.17 -1.77 -8.24
N LEU A 108 2.98 -2.81 -8.13
CA LEU A 108 4.04 -3.11 -9.11
C LEU A 108 3.46 -3.45 -10.49
N ALA A 109 2.39 -4.25 -10.53
CA ALA A 109 1.71 -4.58 -11.78
C ALA A 109 1.17 -3.32 -12.49
N ARG A 110 0.58 -2.39 -11.75
CA ARG A 110 0.08 -1.13 -12.32
C ARG A 110 1.19 -0.19 -12.79
N LEU A 111 2.29 -0.09 -12.04
CA LEU A 111 3.46 0.67 -12.46
C LEU A 111 4.05 0.10 -13.75
N SER A 112 4.25 -1.21 -13.82
CA SER A 112 4.76 -1.88 -15.02
C SER A 112 3.82 -1.77 -16.22
N ALA A 113 2.51 -1.81 -16.00
CA ALA A 113 1.52 -1.60 -17.05
C ALA A 113 1.47 -0.15 -17.53
N HIS A 114 1.71 0.82 -16.64
CA HIS A 114 1.73 2.24 -16.97
C HIS A 114 2.94 2.62 -17.82
N ASP A 115 4.13 2.15 -17.47
CA ASP A 115 5.37 2.37 -18.21
C ASP A 115 6.22 1.08 -18.29
N PRO A 116 6.06 0.28 -19.36
CA PRO A 116 6.81 -0.96 -19.53
C PRO A 116 8.31 -0.79 -19.80
N ALA A 117 8.77 0.42 -20.14
CA ALA A 117 10.19 0.74 -20.27
C ALA A 117 10.83 1.04 -18.90
N LEU A 118 10.02 1.10 -17.83
CA LEU A 118 10.48 1.37 -16.49
C LEU A 118 11.11 0.12 -15.87
N THR A 119 12.36 0.21 -15.46
CA THR A 119 12.97 -0.76 -14.56
C THR A 119 12.63 -0.34 -13.13
N ILE A 120 11.79 -1.11 -12.45
CA ILE A 120 11.38 -0.82 -11.09
C ILE A 120 12.34 -1.54 -10.15
N GLU A 121 13.03 -0.78 -9.31
CA GLU A 121 13.84 -1.27 -8.21
C GLU A 121 13.10 -1.01 -6.90
N VAL A 122 12.81 -2.06 -6.13
CA VAL A 122 12.12 -1.93 -4.83
C VAL A 122 13.08 -2.26 -3.71
N ARG A 123 13.21 -1.32 -2.77
CA ARG A 123 13.93 -1.51 -1.52
C ARG A 123 12.93 -1.61 -0.36
N LEU A 124 12.98 -2.73 0.35
CA LEU A 124 12.22 -2.94 1.58
C LEU A 124 13.15 -2.72 2.76
N ASP A 125 12.81 -1.75 3.63
CA ASP A 125 13.66 -1.41 4.77
C ASP A 125 12.81 -0.74 5.87
N ASP A 126 13.43 -0.39 7.01
CA ASP A 126 12.78 0.41 8.03
C ASP A 126 12.60 1.87 7.58
N THR A 127 11.54 2.53 8.07
CA THR A 127 11.22 3.92 7.71
C THR A 127 12.43 4.85 7.83
N ARG A 128 13.21 4.74 8.90
CA ARG A 128 14.38 5.60 9.16
C ARG A 128 15.45 5.44 8.06
N ASP A 129 15.75 4.20 7.67
CA ASP A 129 16.77 3.90 6.67
C ASP A 129 16.31 4.31 5.26
N LEU A 130 15.01 4.15 4.96
CA LEU A 130 14.42 4.63 3.71
C LEU A 130 14.43 6.16 3.62
N LEU A 131 14.11 6.86 4.71
CA LEU A 131 14.17 8.32 4.74
C LEU A 131 15.60 8.82 4.53
N ALA A 132 16.58 8.19 5.18
CA ALA A 132 17.99 8.52 4.96
C ALA A 132 18.43 8.26 3.52
N ALA A 133 17.97 7.16 2.90
CA ALA A 133 18.26 6.86 1.50
C ALA A 133 17.57 7.85 0.54
N PHE A 134 16.33 8.24 0.84
CA PHE A 134 15.59 9.25 0.07
C PHE A 134 16.29 10.62 0.11
N ASP A 135 16.75 11.05 1.28
CA ASP A 135 17.48 12.32 1.45
C ASP A 135 18.82 12.37 0.68
N ARG A 136 19.49 11.23 0.54
CA ARG A 136 20.70 11.11 -0.29
C ARG A 136 20.42 11.05 -1.78
N GLY A 137 19.14 10.95 -2.20
CA GLY A 137 18.77 10.74 -3.60
C GLY A 137 18.99 9.30 -4.11
N ASP A 138 19.15 8.34 -3.20
CA ASP A 138 19.24 6.91 -3.53
C ASP A 138 17.87 6.33 -3.92
N LEU A 139 16.77 6.99 -3.58
CA LEU A 139 15.39 6.64 -3.90
C LEU A 139 14.70 7.78 -4.62
N ASP A 140 13.87 7.45 -5.59
CA ASP A 140 13.05 8.40 -6.35
C ASP A 140 11.70 8.66 -5.65
N ALA A 141 11.22 7.65 -4.91
CA ALA A 141 10.03 7.74 -4.06
C ALA A 141 10.15 6.80 -2.87
N ALA A 142 9.41 7.11 -1.79
CA ALA A 142 9.33 6.24 -0.62
C ALA A 142 7.89 6.21 -0.06
N ILE A 143 7.40 5.00 0.25
CA ILE A 143 6.15 4.78 1.00
C ILE A 143 6.54 4.41 2.42
N VAL A 144 6.27 5.31 3.34
CA VAL A 144 6.70 5.20 4.73
C VAL A 144 5.59 5.61 5.69
N ARG A 145 5.77 5.28 6.96
CA ARG A 145 4.94 5.84 8.03
C ARG A 145 5.34 7.29 8.26
N ARG A 146 4.36 8.18 8.39
CA ARG A 146 4.61 9.56 8.79
C ARG A 146 5.28 9.59 10.16
N GLY A 147 6.46 10.18 10.23
CA GLY A 147 7.19 10.45 11.47
C GLY A 147 6.90 11.84 12.02
N ASP A 148 7.60 12.19 13.09
CA ASP A 148 7.51 13.52 13.72
C ASP A 148 8.27 14.61 12.95
N ASP A 149 9.02 14.23 11.92
CA ASP A 149 9.87 15.09 11.09
C ASP A 149 9.12 16.02 10.12
N ARG A 150 7.79 16.02 10.18
CA ARG A 150 6.87 16.89 9.41
C ARG A 150 7.15 16.99 7.91
N ARG A 151 7.70 15.94 7.30
CA ARG A 151 7.90 15.94 5.85
C ARG A 151 6.57 15.98 5.13
N ASP A 152 6.47 16.89 4.15
CA ASP A 152 5.30 16.99 3.29
C ASP A 152 5.28 15.80 2.34
N GLY A 153 4.41 14.83 2.64
CA GLY A 153 4.14 13.67 1.82
C GLY A 153 2.66 13.57 1.49
N GLU A 154 2.36 12.97 0.34
CA GLU A 154 0.98 12.67 -0.02
C GLU A 154 0.44 11.57 0.89
N VAL A 155 -0.61 11.84 1.67
CA VAL A 155 -1.25 10.84 2.52
C VAL A 155 -1.92 9.78 1.65
N LEU A 156 -1.51 8.53 1.83
CA LEU A 156 -2.06 7.38 1.14
C LEU A 156 -3.19 6.72 1.92
N ALA A 157 -2.97 6.50 3.22
CA ALA A 157 -3.94 5.85 4.09
C ALA A 157 -3.65 6.14 5.58
N PRO A 158 -4.68 6.03 6.45
CA PRO A 158 -4.46 5.90 7.89
C PRO A 158 -3.81 4.56 8.19
N GLU A 159 -3.00 4.51 9.25
CA GLU A 159 -2.36 3.31 9.75
C GLU A 159 -2.70 3.09 11.21
N HIS A 160 -3.14 1.89 11.52
CA HIS A 160 -3.50 1.46 12.87
C HIS A 160 -2.70 0.21 13.23
N PHE A 161 -2.17 0.21 14.43
CA PHE A 161 -1.46 -0.94 14.99
C PHE A 161 -2.31 -1.61 16.06
N GLY A 162 -2.21 -2.93 16.12
CA GLY A 162 -2.78 -3.76 17.17
C GLY A 162 -1.75 -4.72 17.75
N TRP A 163 -2.07 -5.30 18.90
CA TRP A 163 -1.28 -6.35 19.51
C TRP A 163 -1.79 -7.71 19.07
N TYR A 164 -0.90 -8.56 18.58
CA TYR A 164 -1.27 -9.87 18.03
C TYR A 164 -0.46 -10.97 18.70
N ALA A 165 -1.13 -12.11 18.92
CA ALA A 165 -0.53 -13.35 19.39
C ALA A 165 -1.37 -14.52 18.90
N THR A 166 -0.86 -15.76 19.03
CA THR A 166 -1.66 -16.95 18.75
C THR A 166 -2.80 -17.10 19.79
N PRO A 167 -3.92 -17.76 19.45
CA PRO A 167 -5.06 -17.92 20.35
C PRO A 167 -4.73 -18.59 21.69
N ASP A 168 -3.74 -19.47 21.68
CA ASP A 168 -3.24 -20.25 22.81
C ASP A 168 -2.08 -19.57 23.57
N PHE A 169 -1.62 -18.40 23.10
CA PHE A 169 -0.60 -17.63 23.79
C PHE A 169 -1.10 -17.20 25.19
N VAL A 170 -0.28 -17.49 26.20
CA VAL A 170 -0.59 -17.18 27.60
C VAL A 170 0.24 -15.99 28.07
N TYR A 171 -0.46 -15.01 28.61
CA TYR A 171 0.12 -13.88 29.35
C TYR A 171 -0.64 -13.68 30.64
N ARG A 172 0.06 -13.48 31.75
CA ARG A 172 -0.50 -13.17 33.07
C ARG A 172 -0.09 -11.75 33.46
N ALA A 173 -1.07 -10.97 33.91
CA ALA A 173 -0.80 -9.62 34.39
C ALA A 173 0.24 -9.63 35.52
N GLY A 174 1.23 -8.76 35.43
CA GLY A 174 2.35 -8.67 36.35
C GLY A 174 3.58 -9.52 36.00
N GLU A 175 3.46 -10.48 35.10
CA GLU A 175 4.61 -11.17 34.49
C GLU A 175 5.14 -10.34 33.30
N PRO A 176 6.46 -10.45 32.97
CA PRO A 176 6.97 -9.79 31.76
C PRO A 176 6.31 -10.32 30.49
N LEU A 177 5.72 -9.42 29.69
CA LEU A 177 5.16 -9.77 28.38
C LEU A 177 6.30 -10.22 27.45
N ARG A 178 6.20 -11.43 26.92
CA ARG A 178 7.15 -11.93 25.94
C ARG A 178 6.91 -11.23 24.61
N LEU A 179 7.86 -10.42 24.16
CA LEU A 179 7.73 -9.55 22.99
C LEU A 179 8.65 -10.00 21.86
N ALA A 180 8.09 -10.15 20.67
CA ALA A 180 8.84 -10.20 19.43
C ALA A 180 8.95 -8.77 18.86
N ALA A 181 10.16 -8.32 18.60
CA ALA A 181 10.42 -6.96 18.15
C ALA A 181 11.37 -6.93 16.95
N SER A 182 11.26 -5.87 16.16
CA SER A 182 12.23 -5.55 15.12
C SER A 182 13.51 -4.97 15.69
N SER A 183 14.50 -4.77 14.82
CA SER A 183 15.80 -4.18 15.17
C SER A 183 15.65 -2.84 15.90
N PRO A 184 16.67 -2.39 16.66
CA PRO A 184 16.64 -1.10 17.37
C PRO A 184 16.49 0.12 16.43
N SER A 185 16.79 -0.02 15.13
CA SER A 185 16.56 1.03 14.13
C SER A 185 15.09 1.20 13.73
N CYS A 186 14.23 0.24 14.10
CA CYS A 186 12.82 0.27 13.74
C CYS A 186 12.02 1.23 14.62
N SER A 187 11.43 2.27 14.03
CA SER A 187 10.61 3.25 14.74
C SER A 187 9.35 2.65 15.40
N ILE A 188 8.87 1.50 14.91
CA ILE A 188 7.72 0.79 15.51
C ILE A 188 8.11 0.18 16.85
N ARG A 189 9.35 -0.31 17.01
CA ARG A 189 9.84 -0.84 18.27
C ARG A 189 9.75 0.21 19.39
N ASP A 190 10.22 1.42 19.12
CA ASP A 190 10.18 2.51 20.10
C ASP A 190 8.75 2.88 20.51
N VAL A 191 7.82 2.89 19.56
CA VAL A 191 6.39 3.10 19.81
C VAL A 191 5.80 2.00 20.70
N VAL A 192 6.13 0.75 20.40
CA VAL A 192 5.62 -0.44 21.12
C VAL A 192 6.15 -0.49 22.55
N THR A 193 7.46 -0.36 22.73
CA THR A 193 8.08 -0.41 24.06
C THR A 193 7.67 0.80 24.89
N GLY A 194 7.66 2.01 24.31
CA GLY A 194 7.20 3.21 24.98
C GLY A 194 5.73 3.14 25.43
N ALA A 195 4.85 2.49 24.66
CA ALA A 195 3.46 2.27 25.06
C ALA A 195 3.37 1.34 26.29
N LEU A 196 4.14 0.24 26.34
CA LEU A 196 4.18 -0.66 27.49
C LEU A 196 4.75 0.03 28.73
N ASP A 197 5.87 0.74 28.56
CA ASP A 197 6.55 1.46 29.64
C ASP A 197 5.65 2.55 30.24
N SER A 198 4.86 3.25 29.40
CA SER A 198 3.96 4.32 29.85
C SER A 198 2.86 3.86 30.82
N VAL A 199 2.49 2.58 30.77
CA VAL A 199 1.48 1.98 31.65
C VAL A 199 2.08 0.99 32.65
N GLY A 200 3.42 0.91 32.73
CA GLY A 200 4.15 0.07 33.68
C GLY A 200 3.98 -1.45 33.44
N ILE A 201 3.70 -1.88 32.23
CA ILE A 201 3.65 -3.30 31.87
C ILE A 201 5.08 -3.80 31.63
N PRO A 202 5.61 -4.71 32.48
CA PRO A 202 6.92 -5.27 32.26
C PRO A 202 6.94 -6.10 30.98
N TRP A 203 8.03 -6.05 30.25
CA TRP A 203 8.20 -6.83 29.03
C TRP A 203 9.62 -7.39 28.92
N THR A 204 9.75 -8.48 28.18
CA THR A 204 11.05 -9.06 27.83
C THR A 204 11.10 -9.40 26.36
N GLN A 205 12.15 -8.99 25.69
CA GLN A 205 12.36 -9.33 24.29
C GLN A 205 12.87 -10.76 24.19
N VAL A 206 12.04 -11.64 23.63
CA VAL A 206 12.38 -13.05 23.41
C VAL A 206 12.72 -13.37 21.96
N PHE A 207 12.43 -12.43 21.04
CA PHE A 207 12.78 -12.54 19.64
C PHE A 207 13.17 -11.18 19.07
N LEU A 208 14.26 -11.15 18.30
CA LEU A 208 14.72 -10.00 17.55
C LEU A 208 14.85 -10.40 16.06
N GLY A 209 14.10 -9.74 15.19
CA GLY A 209 14.12 -10.00 13.75
C GLY A 209 14.40 -8.74 12.93
N CYS A 210 14.88 -8.92 11.71
CA CYS A 210 14.97 -7.83 10.74
C CYS A 210 13.67 -7.79 9.91
N GLY A 211 12.94 -6.66 10.00
CA GLY A 211 11.70 -6.42 9.28
C GLY A 211 10.48 -7.16 9.85
N SER A 212 9.31 -6.71 9.41
CA SER A 212 8.02 -7.19 9.93
C SER A 212 7.75 -8.67 9.64
N PHE A 213 8.32 -9.22 8.56
CA PHE A 213 8.14 -10.64 8.21
C PHE A 213 8.72 -11.56 9.29
N ALA A 214 9.98 -11.36 9.69
CA ALA A 214 10.61 -12.22 10.70
C ALA A 214 9.89 -12.14 12.05
N VAL A 215 9.43 -10.95 12.44
CA VAL A 215 8.64 -10.75 13.66
C VAL A 215 7.29 -11.48 13.55
N ALA A 216 6.64 -11.43 12.38
CA ALA A 216 5.37 -12.11 12.13
C ALA A 216 5.51 -13.63 12.27
N GLU A 217 6.57 -14.23 11.74
CA GLU A 217 6.85 -15.67 11.88
C GLU A 217 7.02 -16.09 13.34
N ALA A 218 7.74 -15.29 14.14
CA ALA A 218 7.92 -15.58 15.57
C ALA A 218 6.60 -15.52 16.35
N VAL A 219 5.73 -14.55 16.01
CA VAL A 219 4.41 -14.41 16.63
C VAL A 219 3.47 -15.53 16.18
N SER A 220 3.45 -15.88 14.89
CA SER A 220 2.68 -17.00 14.34
C SER A 220 3.10 -18.35 14.91
N ALA A 221 4.38 -18.50 15.28
CA ALA A 221 4.89 -19.68 15.96
C ALA A 221 4.54 -19.72 17.47
N GLY A 222 3.84 -18.72 18.00
CA GLY A 222 3.46 -18.66 19.42
C GLY A 222 4.60 -18.31 20.38
N LEU A 223 5.76 -17.86 19.88
CA LEU A 223 6.91 -17.53 20.72
C LEU A 223 6.66 -16.29 21.57
N ALA A 224 5.90 -15.32 21.07
CA ALA A 224 5.74 -14.00 21.67
C ALA A 224 4.45 -13.32 21.19
N ALA A 225 4.08 -12.23 21.85
CA ALA A 225 3.20 -11.23 21.29
C ALA A 225 3.99 -10.22 20.44
N GLY A 226 3.33 -9.56 19.51
CA GLY A 226 3.93 -8.52 18.67
C GLY A 226 2.91 -7.47 18.26
N ALA A 227 3.41 -6.31 17.85
CA ALA A 227 2.58 -5.24 17.32
C ALA A 227 2.69 -5.19 15.79
N PHE A 228 1.55 -5.16 15.12
CA PHE A 228 1.48 -5.13 13.66
C PHE A 228 0.45 -4.13 13.18
N SER A 229 0.72 -3.57 12.01
CA SER A 229 -0.27 -2.84 11.25
C SER A 229 -1.47 -3.75 10.94
N SER A 230 -2.68 -3.20 10.98
CA SER A 230 -3.89 -3.92 10.57
C SER A 230 -3.85 -4.41 9.10
N ARG A 231 -2.88 -3.94 8.31
CA ARG A 231 -2.59 -4.38 6.94
C ARG A 231 -1.74 -5.65 6.88
N LEU A 232 -0.99 -5.96 7.94
CA LEU A 232 0.00 -7.03 8.01
C LEU A 232 -0.23 -7.94 9.21
N VAL A 233 -1.45 -8.41 9.39
CA VAL A 233 -1.79 -9.32 10.48
C VAL A 233 -1.11 -10.68 10.26
N PRO A 234 -0.29 -11.15 11.23
CA PRO A 234 0.38 -12.44 11.09
C PRO A 234 -0.62 -13.59 10.97
N PRO A 235 -0.39 -14.59 10.10
CA PRO A 235 -1.27 -15.73 9.96
C PRO A 235 -1.44 -16.51 11.28
N GLY A 236 -2.65 -16.98 11.54
CA GLY A 236 -2.94 -17.78 12.75
C GLY A 236 -2.98 -17.01 14.06
N THR A 237 -2.92 -15.67 14.01
CA THR A 237 -2.96 -14.81 15.19
C THR A 237 -4.32 -14.13 15.37
N ILE A 238 -4.57 -13.66 16.59
CA ILE A 238 -5.74 -12.85 16.94
C ILE A 238 -5.27 -11.55 17.59
N GLU A 239 -6.10 -10.55 17.53
CA GLU A 239 -5.89 -9.30 18.26
C GLU A 239 -6.12 -9.54 19.77
N VAL A 240 -5.14 -9.15 20.59
CA VAL A 240 -5.09 -9.48 22.03
C VAL A 240 -5.05 -8.28 22.97
N SER A 241 -5.16 -7.04 22.46
CA SER A 241 -5.11 -5.81 23.30
C SER A 241 -6.08 -5.88 24.46
N ARG A 242 -7.35 -6.20 24.18
CA ARG A 242 -8.40 -6.29 25.21
C ARG A 242 -8.21 -7.51 26.12
N LYS A 243 -7.83 -8.64 25.54
CA LYS A 243 -7.64 -9.90 26.29
C LYS A 243 -6.56 -9.76 27.36
N PHE A 244 -5.50 -9.02 27.07
CA PHE A 244 -4.34 -8.87 27.95
C PHE A 244 -4.22 -7.49 28.62
N GLY A 245 -5.17 -6.58 28.39
CA GLY A 245 -5.13 -5.23 28.95
C GLY A 245 -3.94 -4.40 28.44
N LEU A 246 -3.52 -4.63 27.18
CA LEU A 246 -2.39 -3.92 26.58
C LEU A 246 -2.81 -2.51 26.13
N PRO A 247 -1.91 -1.54 26.22
CA PRO A 247 -2.21 -0.15 25.87
C PRO A 247 -2.50 0.00 24.38
N PRO A 248 -3.36 0.97 23.99
CA PRO A 248 -3.55 1.30 22.60
C PRO A 248 -2.24 1.84 21.99
N LEU A 249 -1.97 1.47 20.75
CA LEU A 249 -0.85 2.01 19.99
C LEU A 249 -1.29 3.27 19.24
N PRO A 250 -0.44 4.30 19.13
CA PRO A 250 -0.80 5.53 18.45
C PRO A 250 -1.09 5.28 16.97
N ALA A 251 -2.17 5.90 16.49
CA ALA A 251 -2.48 5.95 15.08
C ALA A 251 -1.45 6.81 14.33
N SER A 252 -1.21 6.49 13.06
CA SER A 252 -0.31 7.20 12.19
C SER A 252 -0.91 7.28 10.78
N GLU A 253 -0.13 7.77 9.83
CA GLU A 253 -0.47 7.82 8.41
C GLU A 253 0.64 7.21 7.59
N ILE A 254 0.25 6.54 6.52
CA ILE A 254 1.16 6.12 5.46
C ILE A 254 1.23 7.24 4.44
N VAL A 255 2.43 7.67 4.11
CA VAL A 255 2.69 8.76 3.17
C VAL A 255 3.59 8.31 2.04
N LEU A 256 3.37 8.90 0.86
CA LEU A 256 4.24 8.83 -0.29
C LEU A 256 5.10 10.09 -0.33
N LEU A 257 6.40 9.92 -0.24
CA LEU A 257 7.40 10.94 -0.51
C LEU A 257 7.91 10.77 -1.94
N SER A 258 8.19 11.88 -2.63
CA SER A 258 8.81 11.85 -3.96
C SER A 258 9.68 13.07 -4.19
N ALA A 259 10.84 12.84 -4.81
CA ALA A 259 11.74 13.86 -5.30
C ALA A 259 11.50 14.20 -6.78
N LEU A 260 10.60 13.47 -7.46
CA LEU A 260 10.37 13.59 -8.90
C LEU A 260 9.37 14.68 -9.23
N SER A 261 9.72 15.57 -10.18
CA SER A 261 8.91 16.72 -10.56
C SER A 261 8.46 16.72 -12.02
N ASP A 262 9.02 15.82 -12.87
CA ASP A 262 8.63 15.74 -14.27
C ASP A 262 7.23 15.13 -14.46
N ALA A 263 6.58 15.44 -15.58
CA ALA A 263 5.18 15.05 -15.82
C ALA A 263 4.96 13.53 -15.85
N GLN A 264 5.90 12.77 -16.43
CA GLN A 264 5.77 11.32 -16.57
C GLN A 264 5.97 10.60 -15.24
N SER A 265 6.94 11.06 -14.44
CA SER A 265 7.15 10.54 -13.09
C SER A 265 5.99 10.86 -12.16
N ARG A 266 5.40 12.05 -12.25
CA ARG A 266 4.16 12.39 -11.53
C ARG A 266 2.99 11.48 -11.88
N ASP A 267 2.92 11.01 -13.11
CA ASP A 267 1.88 10.08 -13.55
C ASP A 267 2.09 8.68 -12.95
N ALA A 268 3.34 8.21 -12.92
CA ALA A 268 3.71 6.96 -12.25
C ALA A 268 3.41 7.01 -10.73
N LEU A 269 3.78 8.12 -10.07
CA LEU A 269 3.49 8.33 -8.65
C LEU A 269 1.99 8.37 -8.36
N ARG A 270 1.20 8.99 -9.23
CA ARG A 270 -0.25 9.00 -9.13
C ARG A 270 -0.85 7.61 -9.24
N THR A 271 -0.39 6.83 -10.23
CA THR A 271 -0.79 5.43 -10.41
C THR A 271 -0.48 4.60 -9.16
N LEU A 272 0.70 4.82 -8.57
CA LEU A 272 1.14 4.20 -7.32
C LEU A 272 0.23 4.58 -6.14
N ALA A 273 -0.01 5.88 -5.93
CA ALA A 273 -0.84 6.37 -4.84
C ALA A 273 -2.28 5.84 -4.93
N MET A 274 -2.83 5.75 -6.13
CA MET A 274 -4.17 5.21 -6.37
C MET A 274 -4.23 3.71 -6.10
N ALA A 275 -3.29 2.94 -6.63
CA ALA A 275 -3.22 1.50 -6.39
C ALA A 275 -3.17 1.19 -4.89
N PHE A 276 -2.41 1.98 -4.13
CA PHE A 276 -2.32 1.83 -2.69
C PHE A 276 -3.64 2.16 -1.96
N ARG A 277 -4.34 3.23 -2.38
CA ARG A 277 -5.61 3.65 -1.76
C ARG A 277 -6.77 2.71 -2.07
N GLU A 278 -6.80 2.12 -3.25
CA GLU A 278 -7.87 1.21 -3.66
C GLU A 278 -7.77 -0.14 -2.95
N HIS A 279 -6.57 -0.53 -2.56
CA HIS A 279 -6.36 -1.76 -1.81
C HIS A 279 -6.79 -1.56 -0.35
N ARG A 280 -8.05 -1.87 -0.04
CA ARG A 280 -8.52 -1.97 1.34
C ARG A 280 -7.97 -3.27 1.93
N PRO A 281 -7.34 -3.22 3.12
CA PRO A 281 -6.99 -4.46 3.81
C PRO A 281 -8.27 -5.28 4.00
N SER A 282 -8.26 -6.51 3.50
CA SER A 282 -9.35 -7.44 3.77
C SER A 282 -9.38 -7.66 5.28
N PRO A 283 -10.54 -7.53 5.95
CA PRO A 283 -10.62 -7.99 7.33
C PRO A 283 -10.21 -9.45 7.31
N ALA A 284 -9.15 -9.78 8.07
CA ALA A 284 -8.57 -11.12 8.10
C ALA A 284 -9.70 -12.14 8.18
N ALA A 285 -9.74 -13.05 7.21
CA ALA A 285 -10.67 -14.17 7.20
C ALA A 285 -10.38 -15.00 8.45
N ASN A 286 -11.13 -14.76 9.51
CA ASN A 286 -11.10 -15.54 10.74
C ASN A 286 -11.47 -16.98 10.37
N GLY A 287 -10.50 -17.90 10.40
CA GLY A 287 -10.76 -19.32 10.58
C GLY A 287 -10.75 -20.21 9.36
N ALA A 288 -9.86 -20.05 8.37
CA ALA A 288 -9.56 -21.16 7.46
C ALA A 288 -8.38 -21.97 8.01
N LYS A 289 -8.66 -23.07 8.72
CA LYS A 289 -7.65 -24.10 9.05
C LYS A 289 -7.06 -24.62 7.74
N PRO A 290 -5.72 -24.67 7.58
CA PRO A 290 -5.12 -25.36 6.46
C PRO A 290 -5.46 -26.84 6.58
N ARG A 291 -6.18 -27.39 5.59
CA ARG A 291 -6.37 -28.83 5.45
C ARG A 291 -5.06 -29.42 4.93
N PHE A 292 -4.21 -29.89 5.82
CA PHE A 292 -3.15 -30.83 5.45
C PHE A 292 -3.81 -32.10 4.94
N ARG A 293 -3.73 -32.35 3.65
CA ARG A 293 -4.05 -33.66 3.06
C ARG A 293 -2.91 -34.61 3.43
N ASN A 294 -3.16 -35.51 4.38
CA ASN A 294 -2.31 -36.67 4.59
C ASN A 294 -2.33 -37.51 3.30
N SER A 295 -1.25 -37.46 2.54
CA SER A 295 -0.97 -38.43 1.51
C SER A 295 -0.58 -39.75 2.22
N GLN A 296 -1.41 -40.74 2.03
CA GLN A 296 -1.18 -42.12 2.49
C GLN A 296 0.20 -42.61 2.03
N MET A 297 0.98 -43.07 2.98
CA MET A 297 2.12 -43.94 2.72
C MET A 297 1.60 -45.19 1.99
N VAL A 298 2.07 -45.36 0.77
CA VAL A 298 1.96 -46.63 0.06
C VAL A 298 3.02 -47.57 0.64
N ASP A 299 2.54 -48.56 1.36
CA ASP A 299 3.30 -49.73 1.77
C ASP A 299 3.69 -50.51 0.52
N SER A 300 4.97 -50.78 0.33
CA SER A 300 5.48 -51.70 -0.68
C SER A 300 6.38 -52.68 0.02
N SER A 301 5.72 -53.73 0.50
CA SER A 301 6.38 -55.03 0.72
C SER A 301 6.54 -55.71 -0.64
N VAL A 302 7.74 -56.02 -1.10
CA VAL A 302 8.32 -57.30 -1.54
C VAL A 302 9.81 -57.06 -1.79
#